data_99120469f69e12a5f284790180ada64c
#
_entry.id   99120469f69e12a5f284790180ada64c
#
_cell.length_a   1.000
_cell.length_b   1.000
_cell.length_c   1.000
_cell.angle_alpha   90.00
_cell.angle_beta   90.00
_cell.angle_gamma   90.00
#
_symmetry.space_group_name_H-M   'P 1'
#
loop_
_entity.id
_entity.type
_entity.pdbx_description
1 polymer ?
#
loop_
_entity_poly.entity_id
_entity_poly.type
_entity_poly.pdbx_seq_one_letter_code
_entity_poly.pdbx_strand_id
1 'polypeptide(L)'
;MLGAVQGAYEMFRESTKTRKTQDGSPLAEKSSVQARMARAAADIDAAELLLRRAVHVSDAPEAYSPALLARTVRDVARISELTVAAVDTLVALAGTAGFASSHPLQRAWRDIHFMSMHISLNTETNFTHYGRMELGLGREASRPYF
;
A
#
# COMPACT_ATOMS: atom_id res chain seq x y z
N MET A 1 3.57 6.29 -3.56
CA MET A 1 2.43 5.57 -2.93
C MET A 1 2.44 5.72 -1.41
N LEU A 2 3.50 5.34 -0.68
CA LEU A 2 3.53 5.35 0.78
C LEU A 2 3.18 6.73 1.37
N GLY A 3 3.87 7.80 1.01
CA GLY A 3 3.55 9.15 1.50
C GLY A 3 2.12 9.61 1.20
N ALA A 4 1.55 9.18 0.07
CA ALA A 4 0.17 9.51 -0.28
C ALA A 4 -0.83 8.81 0.65
N VAL A 5 -0.62 7.53 0.98
CA VAL A 5 -1.51 6.80 1.89
C VAL A 5 -1.34 7.26 3.35
N GLN A 6 -0.13 7.61 3.77
CA GLN A 6 0.11 8.23 5.08
C GLN A 6 -0.66 9.54 5.22
N GLY A 7 -0.57 10.43 4.23
CA GLY A 7 -1.35 11.68 4.21
C GLY A 7 -2.86 11.45 4.21
N ALA A 8 -3.33 10.44 3.46
CA ALA A 8 -4.75 10.04 3.46
C ALA A 8 -5.21 9.53 4.83
N TYR A 9 -4.38 8.73 5.50
CA TYR A 9 -4.65 8.22 6.83
C TYR A 9 -4.76 9.34 7.87
N GLU A 10 -3.79 10.26 7.89
CA GLU A 10 -3.79 11.42 8.78
C GLU A 10 -5.06 12.27 8.60
N MET A 11 -5.39 12.58 7.37
CA MET A 11 -6.58 13.36 7.01
C MET A 11 -7.86 12.66 7.47
N PHE A 12 -7.98 11.36 7.23
CA PHE A 12 -9.13 10.58 7.68
C PHE A 12 -9.21 10.54 9.21
N ARG A 13 -8.08 10.32 9.90
CA ARG A 13 -7.99 10.32 11.36
C ARG A 13 -8.50 11.62 11.96
N GLU A 14 -8.03 12.77 11.47
CA GLU A 14 -8.45 14.07 11.98
C GLU A 14 -9.94 14.33 11.72
N SER A 15 -10.43 14.01 10.52
CA SER A 15 -11.85 14.19 10.21
C SER A 15 -12.78 13.30 11.06
N THR A 16 -12.32 12.11 11.41
CA THR A 16 -13.11 11.13 12.19
C THR A 16 -13.34 11.60 13.63
N LYS A 17 -12.44 12.40 14.20
CA LYS A 17 -12.57 12.92 15.58
C LYS A 17 -13.80 13.77 15.80
N THR A 18 -14.26 14.48 14.78
CA THR A 18 -15.40 15.41 14.88
C THR A 18 -16.64 14.94 14.12
N ARG A 19 -16.51 13.93 13.29
CA ARG A 19 -17.58 13.44 12.43
C ARG A 19 -18.60 12.63 13.22
N LYS A 20 -19.89 12.85 12.91
CA LYS A 20 -21.01 12.07 13.46
C LYS A 20 -21.63 11.21 12.36
N THR A 21 -22.21 10.10 12.78
CA THR A 21 -23.05 9.23 11.95
C THR A 21 -24.44 9.86 11.76
N GLN A 22 -25.27 9.26 10.91
CA GLN A 22 -26.62 9.76 10.63
C GLN A 22 -27.52 9.77 11.89
N ASP A 23 -27.28 8.87 12.82
CA ASP A 23 -27.99 8.80 14.12
C ASP A 23 -27.43 9.79 15.18
N GLY A 24 -26.46 10.65 14.79
CA GLY A 24 -25.85 11.65 15.65
C GLY A 24 -24.72 11.12 16.55
N SER A 25 -24.45 9.83 16.57
CA SER A 25 -23.38 9.25 17.39
C SER A 25 -21.99 9.58 16.83
N PRO A 26 -20.94 9.75 17.68
CA PRO A 26 -19.59 10.02 17.23
C PRO A 26 -19.04 8.86 16.39
N LEU A 27 -18.52 9.16 15.20
CA LEU A 27 -17.92 8.15 14.33
C LEU A 27 -16.70 7.48 14.97
N ALA A 28 -15.94 8.25 15.73
CA ALA A 28 -14.74 7.79 16.44
C ALA A 28 -15.03 6.70 17.49
N GLU A 29 -16.25 6.63 18.03
CA GLU A 29 -16.65 5.65 19.05
C GLU A 29 -17.11 4.31 18.45
N LYS A 30 -17.26 4.22 17.14
CA LYS A 30 -17.66 2.97 16.49
C LYS A 30 -16.49 1.99 16.46
N SER A 31 -16.62 0.85 17.14
CA SER A 31 -15.58 -0.19 17.21
C SER A 31 -15.16 -0.71 15.81
N SER A 32 -16.11 -0.80 14.88
CA SER A 32 -15.83 -1.19 13.49
C SER A 32 -14.95 -0.18 12.76
N VAL A 33 -15.08 1.11 13.04
CA VAL A 33 -14.22 2.17 12.49
C VAL A 33 -12.83 2.07 13.09
N GLN A 34 -12.74 1.94 14.41
CA GLN A 34 -11.49 1.80 15.14
C GLN A 34 -10.68 0.59 14.65
N ALA A 35 -11.31 -0.58 14.53
CA ALA A 35 -10.67 -1.81 14.09
C ALA A 35 -10.14 -1.70 12.64
N ARG A 36 -10.93 -1.09 11.75
CA ARG A 36 -10.52 -0.91 10.34
C ARG A 36 -9.43 0.14 10.18
N MET A 37 -9.48 1.21 10.97
CA MET A 37 -8.39 2.20 11.03
C MET A 37 -7.08 1.57 11.52
N ALA A 38 -7.14 0.75 12.57
CA ALA A 38 -5.96 0.05 13.09
C ALA A 38 -5.36 -0.90 12.05
N ARG A 39 -6.20 -1.59 11.27
CA ARG A 39 -5.74 -2.44 10.17
C ARG A 39 -5.04 -1.62 9.08
N ALA A 40 -5.63 -0.51 8.64
CA ALA A 40 -5.01 0.38 7.66
C ALA A 40 -3.66 0.94 8.16
N ALA A 41 -3.57 1.30 9.45
CA ALA A 41 -2.32 1.72 10.06
C ALA A 41 -1.25 0.62 10.01
N ALA A 42 -1.61 -0.61 10.37
CA ALA A 42 -0.69 -1.76 10.33
C ALA A 42 -0.21 -2.07 8.90
N ASP A 43 -1.09 -1.95 7.90
CA ASP A 43 -0.71 -2.11 6.49
C ASP A 43 0.28 -1.03 6.04
N ILE A 44 0.08 0.22 6.47
CA ILE A 44 0.98 1.35 6.18
C ILE A 44 2.34 1.14 6.85
N ASP A 45 2.36 0.75 8.11
CA ASP A 45 3.60 0.46 8.86
C ASP A 45 4.38 -0.69 8.21
N ALA A 46 3.69 -1.76 7.82
CA ALA A 46 4.30 -2.89 7.13
C ALA A 46 4.90 -2.46 5.78
N ALA A 47 4.19 -1.63 5.01
CA ALA A 47 4.69 -1.08 3.76
C ALA A 47 5.95 -0.22 3.97
N GLU A 48 5.98 0.59 5.03
CA GLU A 48 7.16 1.40 5.38
C GLU A 48 8.37 0.53 5.74
N LEU A 49 8.18 -0.50 6.55
CA LEU A 49 9.26 -1.43 6.93
C LEU A 49 9.82 -2.16 5.70
N LEU A 50 8.97 -2.59 4.78
CA LEU A 50 9.40 -3.21 3.52
C LEU A 50 10.18 -2.22 2.65
N LEU A 51 9.72 -0.96 2.55
CA LEU A 51 10.40 0.07 1.78
C LEU A 51 11.79 0.40 2.36
N ARG A 52 11.87 0.57 3.69
CA ARG A 52 13.15 0.80 4.37
C ARG A 52 14.15 -0.33 4.12
N ARG A 53 13.68 -1.58 4.14
CA ARG A 53 14.50 -2.75 3.81
C ARG A 53 14.96 -2.72 2.36
N ALA A 54 14.08 -2.41 1.42
CA ALA A 54 14.42 -2.34 -0.01
C ALA A 54 15.49 -1.27 -0.28
N VAL A 55 15.36 -0.10 0.33
CA VAL A 55 16.35 1.00 0.24
C VAL A 55 17.68 0.57 0.84
N HIS A 56 17.67 -0.01 2.05
CA HIS A 56 18.90 -0.46 2.71
C HIS A 56 19.67 -1.51 1.89
N VAL A 57 18.94 -2.44 1.26
CA VAL A 57 19.54 -3.43 0.35
C VAL A 57 20.20 -2.73 -0.84
N SER A 58 19.56 -1.71 -1.41
CA SER A 58 20.10 -0.98 -2.57
C SER A 58 21.39 -0.20 -2.28
N ASP A 59 21.60 0.17 -1.02
CA ASP A 59 22.79 0.90 -0.56
C ASP A 59 23.96 -0.04 -0.16
N ALA A 60 23.74 -1.36 -0.15
CA ALA A 60 24.75 -2.34 0.25
C ALA A 60 25.57 -2.84 -0.94
N PRO A 61 26.89 -3.10 -0.77
CA PRO A 61 27.73 -3.67 -1.83
C PRO A 61 27.22 -5.01 -2.38
N GLU A 62 26.54 -5.80 -1.57
CA GLU A 62 25.95 -7.10 -1.91
C GLU A 62 24.56 -6.96 -2.58
N ALA A 63 24.08 -5.76 -2.81
CA ALA A 63 22.73 -5.48 -3.31
C ALA A 63 22.41 -6.13 -4.68
N TYR A 64 23.43 -6.46 -5.44
CA TYR A 64 23.27 -7.00 -6.80
C TYR A 64 23.20 -8.53 -6.88
N SER A 65 23.07 -9.23 -5.73
CA SER A 65 22.83 -10.66 -5.82
C SER A 65 21.44 -10.95 -6.39
N PRO A 66 21.28 -11.97 -7.26
CA PRO A 66 19.98 -12.31 -7.84
C PRO A 66 18.91 -12.58 -6.79
N ALA A 67 19.27 -13.19 -5.65
CA ALA A 67 18.36 -13.47 -4.55
C ALA A 67 17.87 -12.19 -3.85
N LEU A 68 18.76 -11.22 -3.60
CA LEU A 68 18.39 -9.94 -3.01
C LEU A 68 17.53 -9.11 -3.95
N LEU A 69 17.83 -9.12 -5.26
CA LEU A 69 17.01 -8.46 -6.26
C LEU A 69 15.60 -9.06 -6.31
N ALA A 70 15.47 -10.38 -6.38
CA ALA A 70 14.19 -11.06 -6.37
C ALA A 70 13.37 -10.73 -5.11
N ARG A 71 14.02 -10.69 -3.95
CA ARG A 71 13.40 -10.27 -2.69
C ARG A 71 12.92 -8.82 -2.74
N THR A 72 13.73 -7.91 -3.29
CA THR A 72 13.38 -6.48 -3.39
C THR A 72 12.16 -6.27 -4.28
N VAL A 73 12.07 -6.90 -5.44
CA VAL A 73 10.89 -6.76 -6.32
C VAL A 73 9.63 -7.36 -5.69
N ARG A 74 9.74 -8.48 -4.95
CA ARG A 74 8.65 -9.03 -4.13
C ARG A 74 8.17 -8.01 -3.09
N ASP A 75 9.10 -7.37 -2.37
CA ASP A 75 8.77 -6.40 -1.33
C ASP A 75 8.09 -5.18 -1.92
N VAL A 76 8.54 -4.68 -3.06
CA VAL A 76 7.93 -3.57 -3.80
C VAL A 76 6.49 -3.92 -4.24
N ALA A 77 6.26 -5.14 -4.73
CA ALA A 77 4.91 -5.62 -5.05
C ALA A 77 4.02 -5.62 -3.80
N ARG A 78 4.52 -6.11 -2.66
CA ARG A 78 3.76 -6.15 -1.41
C ARG A 78 3.45 -4.75 -0.88
N ILE A 79 4.35 -3.79 -1.01
CA ILE A 79 4.11 -2.37 -0.68
C ILE A 79 2.93 -1.83 -1.50
N SER A 80 2.87 -2.14 -2.79
CA SER A 80 1.76 -1.75 -3.66
C SER A 80 0.42 -2.28 -3.15
N GLU A 81 0.33 -3.58 -2.84
CA GLU A 81 -0.90 -4.19 -2.30
C GLU A 81 -1.33 -3.56 -0.96
N LEU A 82 -0.39 -3.39 -0.03
CA LEU A 82 -0.68 -2.83 1.29
C LEU A 82 -1.18 -1.39 1.21
N THR A 83 -0.56 -0.57 0.37
CA THR A 83 -0.97 0.85 0.21
C THR A 83 -2.33 0.97 -0.47
N VAL A 84 -2.64 0.12 -1.45
CA VAL A 84 -3.97 0.05 -2.08
C VAL A 84 -5.02 -0.42 -1.06
N ALA A 85 -4.79 -1.50 -0.32
CA ALA A 85 -5.72 -2.01 0.68
C ALA A 85 -6.00 -0.97 1.79
N ALA A 86 -4.97 -0.25 2.23
CA ALA A 86 -5.12 0.80 3.23
C ALA A 86 -5.99 1.95 2.72
N VAL A 87 -5.72 2.50 1.52
CA VAL A 87 -6.51 3.61 0.98
C VAL A 87 -7.95 3.18 0.67
N ASP A 88 -8.20 1.97 0.19
CA ASP A 88 -9.53 1.41 -0.03
C ASP A 88 -10.33 1.35 1.29
N THR A 89 -9.66 0.92 2.35
CA THR A 89 -10.25 0.89 3.69
C THR A 89 -10.67 2.28 4.16
N LEU A 90 -9.81 3.29 3.97
CA LEU A 90 -10.10 4.68 4.37
C LEU A 90 -11.25 5.29 3.58
N VAL A 91 -11.29 5.09 2.27
CA VAL A 91 -12.36 5.61 1.41
C VAL A 91 -13.70 4.92 1.74
N ALA A 92 -13.69 3.60 1.94
CA ALA A 92 -14.89 2.87 2.34
C ALA A 92 -15.43 3.32 3.72
N LEU A 93 -14.56 3.69 4.67
CA LEU A 93 -14.94 4.27 5.95
C LEU A 93 -15.47 5.71 5.83
N ALA A 94 -14.97 6.47 4.87
CA ALA A 94 -15.46 7.82 4.59
C ALA A 94 -16.89 7.81 3.99
N GLY A 95 -17.31 6.68 3.42
CA GLY A 95 -18.61 6.52 2.77
C GLY A 95 -18.72 7.36 1.49
N THR A 96 -19.94 7.65 1.06
CA THR A 96 -20.20 8.39 -0.20
C THR A 96 -19.51 9.76 -0.27
N ALA A 97 -19.34 10.43 0.87
CA ALA A 97 -18.61 11.70 0.92
C ALA A 97 -17.14 11.54 0.49
N GLY A 98 -16.51 10.40 0.79
CA GLY A 98 -15.14 10.10 0.40
C GLY A 98 -14.93 9.95 -1.11
N PHE A 99 -16.01 9.73 -1.89
CA PHE A 99 -15.97 9.62 -3.34
C PHE A 99 -16.26 10.93 -4.08
N ALA A 100 -16.61 12.01 -3.38
CA ALA A 100 -16.81 13.30 -4.02
C ALA A 100 -15.49 13.76 -4.69
N SER A 101 -15.57 14.27 -5.93
CA SER A 101 -14.39 14.68 -6.70
C SER A 101 -13.55 15.78 -6.03
N SER A 102 -14.19 16.59 -5.18
CA SER A 102 -13.55 17.62 -4.36
C SER A 102 -12.93 17.08 -3.07
N HIS A 103 -13.21 15.81 -2.70
CA HIS A 103 -12.72 15.26 -1.43
C HIS A 103 -11.26 14.79 -1.56
N PRO A 104 -10.35 15.21 -0.67
CA PRO A 104 -8.93 14.87 -0.78
C PRO A 104 -8.64 13.37 -0.75
N LEU A 105 -9.44 12.57 -0.02
CA LEU A 105 -9.31 11.10 -0.02
C LEU A 105 -9.56 10.50 -1.40
N GLN A 106 -10.53 11.01 -2.16
CA GLN A 106 -10.80 10.54 -3.51
C GLN A 106 -9.58 10.75 -4.43
N ARG A 107 -8.92 11.90 -4.29
CA ARG A 107 -7.68 12.15 -5.03
C ARG A 107 -6.58 11.18 -4.63
N ALA A 108 -6.33 10.99 -3.34
CA ALA A 108 -5.32 10.06 -2.85
C ALA A 108 -5.61 8.62 -3.32
N TRP A 109 -6.87 8.19 -3.26
CA TRP A 109 -7.32 6.89 -3.75
C TRP A 109 -7.00 6.68 -5.23
N ARG A 110 -7.42 7.63 -6.07
CA ARG A 110 -7.17 7.57 -7.52
C ARG A 110 -5.67 7.58 -7.83
N ASP A 111 -4.90 8.44 -7.19
CA ASP A 111 -3.47 8.57 -7.43
C ASP A 111 -2.71 7.29 -7.01
N ILE A 112 -3.09 6.66 -5.90
CA ILE A 112 -2.50 5.39 -5.43
C ILE A 112 -2.85 4.25 -6.39
N HIS A 113 -4.12 4.13 -6.80
CA HIS A 113 -4.53 3.12 -7.79
C HIS A 113 -3.82 3.33 -9.13
N PHE A 114 -3.71 4.55 -9.61
CA PHE A 114 -2.97 4.85 -10.82
C PHE A 114 -1.49 4.44 -10.70
N MET A 115 -0.83 4.80 -9.60
CA MET A 115 0.56 4.41 -9.38
C MET A 115 0.75 2.89 -9.29
N SER A 116 -0.21 2.15 -8.70
CA SER A 116 -0.14 0.69 -8.58
C SER A 116 -0.17 -0.04 -9.93
N MET A 117 -0.65 0.62 -10.99
CA MET A 117 -0.66 0.08 -12.35
C MET A 117 0.70 0.17 -13.05
N HIS A 118 1.70 0.83 -12.44
CA HIS A 118 3.03 0.92 -13.04
C HIS A 118 3.66 -0.48 -13.15
N ILE A 119 4.30 -0.75 -14.28
CA ILE A 119 4.84 -2.08 -14.59
C ILE A 119 5.79 -2.63 -13.51
N SER A 120 6.60 -1.76 -12.91
CA SER A 120 7.51 -2.14 -11.81
C SER A 120 6.79 -2.54 -10.52
N LEU A 121 5.51 -2.24 -10.39
CA LEU A 121 4.67 -2.55 -9.23
C LEU A 121 3.70 -3.71 -9.52
N ASN A 122 3.79 -4.34 -10.70
CA ASN A 122 2.93 -5.46 -11.06
C ASN A 122 3.16 -6.63 -10.11
N THR A 123 2.14 -6.91 -9.31
CA THR A 123 2.23 -7.88 -8.21
C THR A 123 2.42 -9.30 -8.70
N GLU A 124 1.67 -9.71 -9.73
CA GLU A 124 1.77 -11.06 -10.28
C GLU A 124 3.17 -11.32 -10.86
N THR A 125 3.69 -10.38 -11.65
CA THR A 125 5.03 -10.48 -12.24
C THR A 125 6.12 -10.60 -11.18
N ASN A 126 6.07 -9.72 -10.18
CA ASN A 126 7.10 -9.63 -9.15
C ASN A 126 7.07 -10.84 -8.20
N PHE A 127 5.87 -11.30 -7.82
CA PHE A 127 5.72 -12.49 -6.99
C PHE A 127 6.13 -13.76 -7.75
N THR A 128 5.75 -13.88 -9.02
CA THR A 128 6.18 -14.99 -9.87
C THR A 128 7.70 -15.03 -10.00
N HIS A 129 8.35 -13.88 -10.21
CA HIS A 129 9.81 -13.81 -10.28
C HIS A 129 10.46 -14.33 -9.00
N TYR A 130 10.00 -13.85 -7.83
CA TYR A 130 10.50 -14.33 -6.53
C TYR A 130 10.26 -15.83 -6.34
N GLY A 131 9.04 -16.29 -6.61
CA GLY A 131 8.69 -17.72 -6.45
C GLY A 131 9.53 -18.64 -7.35
N ARG A 132 9.80 -18.24 -8.59
CA ARG A 132 10.69 -18.98 -9.49
C ARG A 132 12.11 -19.09 -8.94
N MET A 133 12.63 -17.99 -8.40
CA MET A 133 13.97 -17.99 -7.79
C MET A 133 14.06 -18.94 -6.60
N GLU A 134 13.07 -18.92 -5.70
CA GLU A 134 13.00 -19.83 -4.55
C GLU A 134 12.90 -21.31 -4.96
N LEU A 135 12.26 -21.59 -6.08
CA LEU A 135 12.12 -22.95 -6.64
C LEU A 135 13.30 -23.38 -7.52
N GLY A 136 14.35 -22.56 -7.65
CA GLY A 136 15.51 -22.87 -8.48
C GLY A 136 15.24 -22.86 -9.99
N LEU A 137 14.11 -22.31 -10.44
CA LEU A 137 13.73 -22.26 -11.86
C LEU A 137 14.41 -21.13 -12.64
N GLY A 138 15.14 -20.24 -11.94
CA GLY A 138 15.77 -19.10 -12.54
C GLY A 138 14.76 -18.07 -13.09
N ARG A 139 15.32 -17.09 -13.82
CA ARG A 139 14.55 -16.01 -14.43
C ARG A 139 13.70 -16.52 -15.60
N GLU A 140 12.51 -15.92 -15.80
CA GLU A 140 11.70 -16.22 -16.99
C GLU A 140 12.28 -15.54 -18.22
N ALA A 141 12.63 -16.32 -19.26
CA ALA A 141 13.32 -15.82 -20.46
C ALA A 141 12.50 -14.79 -21.27
N SER A 142 11.17 -14.81 -21.12
CA SER A 142 10.25 -13.91 -21.84
C SER A 142 10.13 -12.50 -21.22
N ARG A 143 10.77 -12.24 -20.09
CA ARG A 143 10.63 -10.96 -19.36
C ARG A 143 12.00 -10.30 -19.14
N PRO A 144 12.49 -9.48 -20.11
CA PRO A 144 13.85 -8.94 -20.10
C PRO A 144 14.12 -7.82 -19.09
N TYR A 145 13.09 -7.27 -18.41
CA TYR A 145 13.23 -6.06 -17.61
C TYR A 145 13.34 -6.28 -16.09
N PHE A 146 13.37 -7.52 -15.61
CA PHE A 146 13.55 -7.85 -14.19
C PHE A 146 14.54 -8.99 -14.00
#